data_61dc85a0ce25c19371b4a4d32c88e4cc
#
_entry.id   61dc85a0ce25c19371b4a4d32c88e4cc
#
_cell.length_a   1.000
_cell.length_b   1.000
_cell.length_c   1.000
_cell.angle_alpha   90.00
_cell.angle_beta   90.00
_cell.angle_gamma   90.00
#
_symmetry.space_group_name_H-M   'P 1'
#
loop_
_entity.id
_entity.type
_entity.pdbx_description
1 polymer ?
#
loop_
_entity_poly.entity_id
_entity_poly.type
_entity_poly.pdbx_seq_one_letter_code
_entity_poly.pdbx_strand_id
1 'polypeptide(L)'
;EMDSYVITIARGFGSGGKHIGMALSKQLGIPCYDSQILAMASNYSGISKDLFVQVDEKLRGYHLLKRLMRTPNTDEIVQPTEKSFISDVNLYNIQAKIIRELGKNQSCIIIGKCANHVLRDYDNVVSVYVEAPRKECVESITNLLGVTEDEAHKLIYQTDRYRADYYKYYTGGEVWTNPVLY
;
A
#
# COMPACT_ATOMS: atom_id res chain seq x y z
N GLU A 1 -11.94 22.22 17.78
CA GLU A 1 -11.78 21.59 16.44
C GLU A 1 -11.04 20.29 16.68
N MET A 2 -11.63 19.17 16.28
CA MET A 2 -10.91 17.90 16.32
C MET A 2 -9.86 17.95 15.21
N ASP A 3 -8.60 17.83 15.58
CA ASP A 3 -7.51 17.74 14.63
C ASP A 3 -7.74 16.54 13.70
N SER A 4 -7.40 16.68 12.41
CA SER A 4 -7.48 15.59 11.46
C SER A 4 -6.60 14.42 11.90
N TYR A 5 -7.04 13.18 11.67
CA TYR A 5 -6.28 11.98 12.00
C TYR A 5 -6.33 10.96 10.86
N VAL A 6 -5.31 10.13 10.79
CA VAL A 6 -5.21 9.07 9.78
C VAL A 6 -5.08 7.71 10.44
N ILE A 7 -5.79 6.73 9.89
CA ILE A 7 -5.60 5.33 10.24
C ILE A 7 -5.01 4.62 9.02
N THR A 8 -3.80 4.09 9.14
CA THR A 8 -3.21 3.26 8.08
C THR A 8 -3.45 1.79 8.38
N ILE A 9 -3.83 1.01 7.37
CA ILE A 9 -4.09 -0.42 7.53
C ILE A 9 -3.22 -1.22 6.57
N ALA A 10 -2.18 -1.87 7.10
CA ALA A 10 -1.48 -2.96 6.43
C ALA A 10 -2.21 -4.27 6.75
N ARG A 11 -2.15 -5.26 5.84
CA ARG A 11 -2.98 -6.46 5.98
C ARG A 11 -2.43 -7.65 5.20
N GLY A 12 -2.51 -8.83 5.77
CA GLY A 12 -2.37 -10.09 5.06
C GLY A 12 -3.51 -10.31 4.06
N PHE A 13 -3.25 -11.03 2.96
CA PHE A 13 -4.26 -11.35 1.97
C PHE A 13 -5.27 -12.37 2.52
N GLY A 14 -6.54 -12.02 2.46
CA GLY A 14 -7.62 -12.82 3.05
C GLY A 14 -7.87 -12.58 4.55
N SER A 15 -7.11 -11.67 5.18
CA SER A 15 -7.26 -11.35 6.61
C SER A 15 -8.50 -10.52 6.97
N GLY A 16 -9.19 -9.96 5.97
CA GLY A 16 -10.32 -9.06 6.18
C GLY A 16 -9.95 -7.60 6.42
N GLY A 17 -8.67 -7.22 6.36
CA GLY A 17 -8.22 -5.85 6.66
C GLY A 17 -8.90 -4.78 5.81
N LYS A 18 -9.19 -5.04 4.54
CA LYS A 18 -9.96 -4.12 3.70
C LYS A 18 -11.41 -3.94 4.20
N HIS A 19 -12.08 -5.02 4.56
CA HIS A 19 -13.44 -4.98 5.11
C HIS A 19 -13.50 -4.22 6.44
N ILE A 20 -12.51 -4.44 7.30
CA ILE A 20 -12.35 -3.70 8.57
C ILE A 20 -12.21 -2.20 8.27
N GLY A 21 -11.35 -1.82 7.33
CA GLY A 21 -11.16 -0.43 6.94
C GLY A 21 -12.44 0.22 6.40
N MET A 22 -13.19 -0.49 5.57
CA MET A 22 -14.48 -0.01 5.04
C MET A 22 -15.55 0.11 6.13
N ALA A 23 -15.65 -0.86 7.04
CA ALA A 23 -16.59 -0.82 8.16
C ALA A 23 -16.26 0.34 9.11
N LEU A 24 -14.99 0.53 9.41
CA LEU A 24 -14.50 1.62 10.25
C LEU A 24 -14.75 2.99 9.60
N SER A 25 -14.53 3.12 8.29
CA SER A 25 -14.87 4.31 7.50
C SER A 25 -16.34 4.70 7.67
N LYS A 26 -17.24 3.72 7.54
CA LYS A 26 -18.67 3.94 7.72
C LYS A 26 -19.02 4.36 9.15
N GLN A 27 -18.40 3.71 10.14
CA GLN A 27 -18.67 3.98 11.55
C GLN A 27 -18.17 5.36 11.98
N LEU A 28 -17.00 5.77 11.50
CA LEU A 28 -16.38 7.05 11.85
C LEU A 28 -16.80 8.20 10.93
N GLY A 29 -17.50 7.92 9.83
CA GLY A 29 -17.90 8.94 8.86
C GLY A 29 -16.72 9.58 8.11
N ILE A 30 -15.59 8.86 7.94
CA ILE A 30 -14.40 9.34 7.26
C ILE A 30 -14.11 8.49 6.01
N PRO A 31 -13.51 9.05 4.95
CA PRO A 31 -13.21 8.30 3.73
C PRO A 31 -12.16 7.20 3.95
N CYS A 32 -12.28 6.11 3.18
CA CYS A 32 -11.31 5.03 3.11
C CYS A 32 -10.71 4.96 1.70
N TYR A 33 -9.40 5.10 1.62
CA TYR A 33 -8.64 5.08 0.36
C TYR A 33 -7.85 3.79 0.20
N ASP A 34 -8.02 3.14 -0.94
CA ASP A 34 -7.25 1.96 -1.38
C ASP A 34 -6.74 2.23 -2.81
N SER A 35 -7.37 1.68 -3.83
CA SER A 35 -6.99 1.88 -5.24
C SER A 35 -7.24 3.33 -5.73
N GLN A 36 -8.05 4.10 -5.04
CA GLN A 36 -8.32 5.51 -5.38
C GLN A 36 -7.05 6.37 -5.35
N ILE A 37 -6.05 6.02 -4.53
CA ILE A 37 -4.75 6.74 -4.51
C ILE A 37 -4.08 6.70 -5.88
N LEU A 38 -4.19 5.60 -6.62
CA LEU A 38 -3.64 5.49 -7.98
C LEU A 38 -4.31 6.45 -8.96
N ALA A 39 -5.63 6.62 -8.85
CA ALA A 39 -6.37 7.58 -9.68
C ALA A 39 -6.00 9.03 -9.31
N MET A 40 -5.86 9.34 -8.03
CA MET A 40 -5.43 10.65 -7.56
C MET A 40 -4.01 10.97 -8.02
N ALA A 41 -3.09 10.01 -7.95
CA ALA A 41 -1.72 10.15 -8.44
C ALA A 41 -1.68 10.36 -9.95
N SER A 42 -2.51 9.65 -10.72
CA SER A 42 -2.67 9.83 -12.17
C SER A 42 -3.17 11.24 -12.49
N ASN A 43 -4.22 11.70 -11.84
CA ASN A 43 -4.78 13.03 -12.03
C ASN A 43 -3.78 14.14 -11.68
N TYR A 44 -3.01 13.96 -10.61
CA TYR A 44 -1.99 14.93 -10.18
C TYR A 44 -0.83 15.04 -11.17
N SER A 45 -0.32 13.90 -11.67
CA SER A 45 0.90 13.83 -12.46
C SER A 45 0.67 13.91 -13.97
N GLY A 46 -0.56 13.63 -14.45
CA GLY A 46 -0.86 13.42 -15.86
C GLY A 46 -0.34 12.06 -16.41
N ILE A 47 0.24 11.22 -15.57
CA ILE A 47 0.71 9.87 -15.94
C ILE A 47 -0.48 8.91 -15.94
N SER A 48 -0.56 8.03 -16.96
CA SER A 48 -1.63 7.02 -17.02
C SER A 48 -1.71 6.18 -15.75
N LYS A 49 -2.94 5.96 -15.25
CA LYS A 49 -3.20 5.08 -14.10
C LYS A 49 -2.62 3.67 -14.29
N ASP A 50 -2.60 3.17 -15.53
CA ASP A 50 -2.08 1.84 -15.85
C ASP A 50 -0.58 1.71 -15.54
N LEU A 51 0.20 2.79 -15.68
CA LEU A 51 1.60 2.78 -15.30
C LEU A 51 1.78 2.65 -13.78
N PHE A 52 0.93 3.28 -12.99
CA PHE A 52 0.94 3.10 -11.54
C PHE A 52 0.55 1.67 -11.13
N VAL A 53 -0.41 1.05 -11.81
CA VAL A 53 -0.78 -0.34 -11.61
C VAL A 53 0.38 -1.27 -11.97
N GLN A 54 1.04 -1.02 -13.10
CA GLN A 54 2.20 -1.82 -13.54
C GLN A 54 3.37 -1.76 -12.56
N VAL A 55 3.60 -0.64 -11.88
CA VAL A 55 4.63 -0.55 -10.82
C VAL A 55 4.32 -1.51 -9.69
N ASP A 56 3.07 -1.55 -9.27
CA ASP A 56 2.62 -2.51 -8.27
C ASP A 56 2.77 -3.97 -8.75
N GLU A 57 2.71 -4.23 -10.07
CA GLU A 57 2.82 -5.56 -10.67
C GLU A 57 4.25 -5.98 -11.05
N LYS A 58 5.09 -5.04 -11.46
CA LYS A 58 6.50 -5.32 -11.88
C LYS A 58 7.35 -5.95 -10.77
N LEU A 59 7.01 -5.71 -9.53
CA LEU A 59 7.69 -6.34 -8.39
C LEU A 59 7.31 -7.82 -8.21
N ARG A 60 6.36 -8.35 -8.99
CA ARG A 60 5.94 -9.77 -8.93
C ARG A 60 6.89 -10.74 -9.63
N GLY A 61 7.98 -10.27 -10.29
CA GLY A 61 8.84 -11.10 -11.13
C GLY A 61 10.30 -11.14 -10.70
N TYR A 62 11.08 -11.96 -11.42
CA TYR A 62 12.51 -12.25 -11.23
C TYR A 62 13.45 -11.02 -11.17
N HIS A 63 12.99 -9.86 -11.63
CA HIS A 63 13.77 -8.61 -11.58
C HIS A 63 13.88 -8.00 -10.18
N LEU A 64 13.12 -8.50 -9.22
CA LEU A 64 13.09 -8.04 -7.83
C LEU A 64 14.46 -8.18 -7.15
N LEU A 65 15.15 -9.31 -7.35
CA LEU A 65 16.45 -9.58 -6.72
C LEU A 65 17.53 -8.54 -7.08
N LYS A 66 17.50 -8.06 -8.32
CA LYS A 66 18.46 -7.06 -8.82
C LYS A 66 18.13 -5.64 -8.33
N ARG A 67 16.86 -5.37 -8.02
CA ARG A 67 16.37 -4.09 -7.48
C ARG A 67 16.56 -3.97 -5.97
N LEU A 68 16.44 -5.08 -5.24
CA LEU A 68 16.66 -5.11 -3.79
C LEU A 68 18.09 -4.72 -3.37
N MET A 69 19.04 -4.68 -4.32
CA MET A 69 20.42 -4.23 -4.09
C MET A 69 20.60 -2.70 -4.22
N ARG A 70 19.58 -1.96 -4.65
CA ARG A 70 19.64 -0.50 -4.79
C ARG A 70 18.60 0.13 -3.87
N THR A 71 19.06 0.95 -2.96
CA THR A 71 18.17 1.80 -2.14
C THR A 71 17.55 2.86 -3.06
N PRO A 72 16.22 2.92 -3.23
CA PRO A 72 15.59 3.97 -4.01
C PRO A 72 15.73 5.32 -3.29
N ASN A 73 15.96 6.38 -4.05
CA ASN A 73 15.81 7.73 -3.53
C ASN A 73 14.31 8.08 -3.52
N THR A 74 13.68 7.99 -2.34
CA THR A 74 12.23 8.14 -2.17
C THR A 74 11.80 9.56 -1.77
N ASP A 75 12.71 10.52 -1.78
CA ASP A 75 12.42 11.84 -1.20
C ASP A 75 12.13 12.93 -2.24
N GLU A 76 12.36 12.66 -3.52
CA GLU A 76 12.27 13.67 -4.57
C GLU A 76 11.39 13.22 -5.75
N ILE A 77 10.43 14.09 -6.12
CA ILE A 77 9.60 13.90 -7.32
C ILE A 77 10.34 14.49 -8.51
N VAL A 78 10.58 13.64 -9.51
CA VAL A 78 11.22 14.01 -10.77
C VAL A 78 10.27 14.82 -11.65
N GLN A 79 10.79 15.83 -12.35
CA GLN A 79 10.03 16.72 -13.22
C GLN A 79 9.62 16.04 -14.54
N PRO A 80 8.51 16.46 -15.17
CA PRO A 80 8.01 15.85 -16.41
C PRO A 80 8.99 15.84 -17.59
N THR A 81 9.93 16.77 -17.60
CA THR A 81 10.97 16.89 -18.64
C THR A 81 12.09 15.86 -18.53
N GLU A 82 12.18 15.13 -17.42
CA GLU A 82 13.23 14.17 -17.18
C GLU A 82 12.89 12.77 -17.67
N LYS A 83 13.87 12.02 -18.17
CA LYS A 83 13.69 10.63 -18.64
C LYS A 83 13.20 9.67 -17.54
N SER A 84 13.48 9.99 -16.28
CA SER A 84 13.07 9.21 -15.11
C SER A 84 11.68 9.55 -14.59
N PHE A 85 10.94 10.47 -15.24
CA PHE A 85 9.61 10.89 -14.80
C PHE A 85 8.62 9.73 -14.63
N ILE A 86 8.66 8.74 -15.51
CA ILE A 86 7.83 7.52 -15.43
C ILE A 86 8.53 6.34 -14.74
N SER A 87 9.63 6.58 -14.03
CA SER A 87 10.31 5.52 -13.28
C SER A 87 9.47 5.02 -12.11
N ASP A 88 9.64 3.76 -11.74
CA ASP A 88 8.89 3.15 -10.64
C ASP A 88 9.07 3.90 -9.31
N VAL A 89 10.27 4.43 -9.05
CA VAL A 89 10.57 5.24 -7.85
C VAL A 89 9.80 6.55 -7.87
N ASN A 90 9.76 7.25 -9.01
CA ASN A 90 9.01 8.50 -9.11
C ASN A 90 7.50 8.27 -8.99
N LEU A 91 6.99 7.18 -9.56
CA LEU A 91 5.57 6.81 -9.42
C LEU A 91 5.22 6.52 -7.95
N TYR A 92 6.12 5.86 -7.21
CA TYR A 92 5.97 5.69 -5.76
C TYR A 92 5.99 7.05 -5.03
N ASN A 93 6.93 7.93 -5.36
CA ASN A 93 7.06 9.26 -4.74
C ASN A 93 5.82 10.12 -4.97
N ILE A 94 5.20 10.04 -6.16
CA ILE A 94 3.93 10.71 -6.45
C ILE A 94 2.80 10.16 -5.57
N GLN A 95 2.69 8.84 -5.42
CA GLN A 95 1.72 8.23 -4.49
C GLN A 95 1.96 8.67 -3.05
N ALA A 96 3.22 8.68 -2.61
CA ALA A 96 3.60 9.14 -1.27
C ALA A 96 3.22 10.61 -1.03
N LYS A 97 3.37 11.47 -2.05
CA LYS A 97 2.90 12.86 -1.97
C LYS A 97 1.39 12.94 -1.76
N ILE A 98 0.61 12.19 -2.52
CA ILE A 98 -0.85 12.14 -2.35
C ILE A 98 -1.22 11.68 -0.93
N ILE A 99 -0.56 10.66 -0.41
CA ILE A 99 -0.78 10.15 0.95
C ILE A 99 -0.47 11.25 1.99
N ARG A 100 0.63 11.98 1.84
CA ARG A 100 0.97 13.10 2.74
C ARG A 100 -0.05 14.23 2.68
N GLU A 101 -0.53 14.59 1.51
CA GLU A 101 -1.57 15.61 1.36
C GLU A 101 -2.90 15.18 2.01
N LEU A 102 -3.29 13.91 1.86
CA LEU A 102 -4.45 13.36 2.57
C LEU A 102 -4.27 13.45 4.09
N GLY A 103 -3.09 13.05 4.60
CA GLY A 103 -2.79 13.07 6.03
C GLY A 103 -2.79 14.46 6.66
N LYS A 104 -2.49 15.50 5.87
CA LYS A 104 -2.51 16.90 6.35
C LYS A 104 -3.90 17.52 6.34
N ASN A 105 -4.73 17.15 5.38
CA ASN A 105 -5.91 17.95 5.05
C ASN A 105 -7.22 17.35 5.55
N GLN A 106 -7.25 16.07 5.95
CA GLN A 106 -8.49 15.42 6.36
C GLN A 106 -8.26 14.18 7.23
N SER A 107 -9.27 13.82 8.01
CA SER A 107 -9.33 12.49 8.63
C SER A 107 -9.66 11.45 7.57
N CYS A 108 -8.91 10.35 7.54
CA CYS A 108 -9.14 9.27 6.56
C CYS A 108 -8.51 7.95 7.00
N ILE A 109 -8.91 6.88 6.32
CA ILE A 109 -8.30 5.57 6.40
C ILE A 109 -7.56 5.30 5.10
N ILE A 110 -6.33 4.79 5.17
CA ILE A 110 -5.52 4.45 4.01
C ILE A 110 -5.11 2.97 4.09
N ILE A 111 -5.46 2.21 3.06
CA ILE A 111 -5.17 0.77 3.01
C ILE A 111 -3.91 0.50 2.18
N GLY A 112 -2.89 -0.05 2.83
CA GLY A 112 -1.63 -0.43 2.21
C GLY A 112 -0.80 0.74 1.72
N LYS A 113 -0.16 0.59 0.53
CA LYS A 113 0.63 1.63 -0.15
C LYS A 113 1.80 2.18 0.68
N CYS A 114 2.33 1.42 1.62
CA CYS A 114 3.34 1.88 2.58
C CYS A 114 2.92 3.12 3.37
N ALA A 115 1.62 3.36 3.55
CA ALA A 115 1.13 4.59 4.16
C ALA A 115 1.65 4.80 5.60
N ASN A 116 1.78 3.72 6.38
CA ASN A 116 2.40 3.78 7.70
C ASN A 116 3.85 4.31 7.66
N HIS A 117 4.65 3.88 6.67
CA HIS A 117 6.00 4.38 6.48
C HIS A 117 6.02 5.83 5.97
N VAL A 118 5.17 6.16 4.99
CA VAL A 118 5.07 7.51 4.41
C VAL A 118 4.68 8.55 5.45
N LEU A 119 3.83 8.17 6.42
CA LEU A 119 3.30 9.04 7.46
C LEU A 119 3.93 8.81 8.85
N ARG A 120 5.06 8.10 8.92
CA ARG A 120 5.69 7.70 10.21
C ARG A 120 6.04 8.87 11.14
N ASP A 121 6.31 10.04 10.56
CA ASP A 121 6.70 11.25 11.29
C ASP A 121 5.51 12.17 11.63
N TYR A 122 4.26 11.68 11.44
CA TYR A 122 3.03 12.43 11.73
C TYR A 122 2.43 11.99 13.06
N ASP A 123 2.22 12.92 13.96
CA ASP A 123 1.69 12.66 15.32
C ASP A 123 0.20 12.26 15.33
N ASN A 124 -0.53 12.56 14.24
CA ASN A 124 -1.95 12.29 14.10
C ASN A 124 -2.25 10.97 13.36
N VAL A 125 -1.34 10.02 13.34
CA VAL A 125 -1.46 8.75 12.60
C VAL A 125 -1.48 7.56 13.55
N VAL A 126 -2.47 6.69 13.36
CA VAL A 126 -2.52 5.36 13.96
C VAL A 126 -2.24 4.33 12.88
N SER A 127 -1.19 3.54 13.05
CA SER A 127 -0.83 2.46 12.11
C SER A 127 -1.26 1.12 12.66
N VAL A 128 -1.92 0.32 11.82
CA VAL A 128 -2.49 -0.98 12.18
C VAL A 128 -2.05 -2.03 11.16
N TYR A 129 -1.72 -3.21 11.64
CA TYR A 129 -1.52 -4.42 10.83
C TYR A 129 -2.61 -5.43 11.16
N VAL A 130 -3.32 -5.91 10.13
CA VAL A 130 -4.38 -6.91 10.27
C VAL A 130 -3.92 -8.23 9.69
N GLU A 131 -3.93 -9.26 10.53
CA GLU A 131 -3.70 -10.65 10.12
C GLU A 131 -4.81 -11.57 10.64
N ALA A 132 -4.92 -12.74 10.05
CA ALA A 132 -5.81 -13.79 10.50
C ALA A 132 -5.12 -15.15 10.38
N PRO A 133 -5.60 -16.19 11.11
CA PRO A 133 -5.11 -17.55 10.95
C PRO A 133 -5.17 -18.01 9.49
N ARG A 134 -4.15 -18.73 9.04
CA ARG A 134 -4.04 -19.19 7.65
C ARG A 134 -5.30 -19.87 7.13
N LYS A 135 -5.93 -20.70 7.96
CA LYS A 135 -7.18 -21.40 7.61
C LYS A 135 -8.29 -20.44 7.24
N GLU A 136 -8.48 -19.39 8.04
CA GLU A 136 -9.51 -18.37 7.81
C GLU A 136 -9.21 -17.53 6.55
N CYS A 137 -7.93 -17.22 6.30
CA CYS A 137 -7.53 -16.54 5.06
C CYS A 137 -7.84 -17.41 3.84
N VAL A 138 -7.56 -18.71 3.88
CA VAL A 138 -7.84 -19.65 2.78
C VAL A 138 -9.35 -19.74 2.53
N GLU A 139 -10.15 -19.91 3.57
CA GLU A 139 -11.61 -19.94 3.46
C GLU A 139 -12.16 -18.63 2.87
N SER A 140 -11.67 -17.50 3.33
CA SER A 140 -12.04 -16.19 2.81
C SER A 140 -11.75 -16.05 1.31
N ILE A 141 -10.56 -16.45 0.87
CA ILE A 141 -10.15 -16.35 -0.54
C ILE A 141 -10.88 -17.36 -1.41
N THR A 142 -11.09 -18.58 -0.94
CA THR A 142 -11.86 -19.62 -1.64
C THR A 142 -13.29 -19.14 -1.89
N ASN A 143 -13.94 -18.57 -0.87
CA ASN A 143 -15.30 -18.05 -0.99
C ASN A 143 -15.38 -16.80 -1.88
N LEU A 144 -14.39 -15.90 -1.78
CA LEU A 144 -14.39 -14.64 -2.55
C LEU A 144 -14.14 -14.86 -4.04
N LEU A 145 -13.20 -15.75 -4.39
CA LEU A 145 -12.71 -15.92 -5.75
C LEU A 145 -13.24 -17.20 -6.45
N GLY A 146 -13.89 -18.10 -5.71
CA GLY A 146 -14.37 -19.38 -6.27
C GLY A 146 -13.24 -20.34 -6.68
N VAL A 147 -12.09 -20.25 -6.01
CA VAL A 147 -10.90 -21.07 -6.29
C VAL A 147 -10.79 -22.23 -5.33
N THR A 148 -9.95 -23.23 -5.67
CA THR A 148 -9.64 -24.33 -4.75
C THR A 148 -8.79 -23.88 -3.57
N GLU A 149 -8.74 -24.68 -2.49
CA GLU A 149 -7.89 -24.39 -1.32
C GLU A 149 -6.41 -24.29 -1.71
N ASP A 150 -5.91 -25.18 -2.59
CA ASP A 150 -4.53 -25.15 -3.06
C ASP A 150 -4.21 -23.86 -3.85
N GLU A 151 -5.14 -23.40 -4.67
CA GLU A 151 -5.02 -22.14 -5.40
C GLU A 151 -5.06 -20.95 -4.43
N ALA A 152 -5.96 -20.98 -3.44
CA ALA A 152 -6.03 -19.96 -2.41
C ALA A 152 -4.71 -19.86 -1.62
N HIS A 153 -4.12 -20.99 -1.23
CA HIS A 153 -2.80 -21.03 -0.58
C HIS A 153 -1.71 -20.36 -1.41
N LYS A 154 -1.67 -20.64 -2.72
CA LYS A 154 -0.71 -20.03 -3.66
C LYS A 154 -0.93 -18.52 -3.80
N LEU A 155 -2.18 -18.10 -3.96
CA LEU A 155 -2.53 -16.68 -4.11
C LEU A 155 -2.18 -15.88 -2.86
N ILE A 156 -2.47 -16.40 -1.65
CA ILE A 156 -2.12 -15.75 -0.41
C ILE A 156 -0.60 -15.61 -0.29
N TYR A 157 0.15 -16.69 -0.52
CA TYR A 157 1.61 -16.67 -0.45
C TYR A 157 2.21 -15.64 -1.43
N GLN A 158 1.78 -15.67 -2.69
CA GLN A 158 2.29 -14.77 -3.73
C GLN A 158 1.96 -13.31 -3.42
N THR A 159 0.73 -13.03 -2.95
CA THR A 159 0.29 -11.68 -2.67
C THR A 159 1.00 -11.10 -1.45
N ASP A 160 1.11 -11.87 -0.37
CA ASP A 160 1.76 -11.40 0.85
C ASP A 160 3.27 -11.24 0.66
N ARG A 161 3.90 -12.15 -0.09
CA ARG A 161 5.30 -12.00 -0.48
C ARG A 161 5.53 -10.75 -1.31
N TYR A 162 4.66 -10.50 -2.30
CA TYR A 162 4.73 -9.29 -3.11
C TYR A 162 4.62 -8.02 -2.26
N ARG A 163 3.67 -7.97 -1.31
CA ARG A 163 3.51 -6.84 -0.39
C ARG A 163 4.73 -6.63 0.49
N ALA A 164 5.29 -7.72 1.03
CA ALA A 164 6.51 -7.69 1.83
C ALA A 164 7.72 -7.16 1.03
N ASP A 165 7.90 -7.64 -0.21
CA ASP A 165 8.98 -7.23 -1.08
C ASP A 165 8.83 -5.75 -1.51
N TYR A 166 7.62 -5.31 -1.83
CA TYR A 166 7.28 -3.91 -2.14
C TYR A 166 7.61 -3.00 -0.96
N TYR A 167 7.16 -3.36 0.23
CA TYR A 167 7.41 -2.60 1.45
C TYR A 167 8.92 -2.51 1.73
N LYS A 168 9.62 -3.64 1.73
CA LYS A 168 11.06 -3.71 1.94
C LYS A 168 11.84 -2.83 0.97
N TYR A 169 11.46 -2.84 -0.31
CA TYR A 169 12.14 -2.06 -1.33
C TYR A 169 12.00 -0.55 -1.10
N TYR A 170 10.78 -0.06 -0.87
CA TYR A 170 10.51 1.37 -0.74
C TYR A 170 10.79 1.95 0.65
N THR A 171 10.96 1.12 1.67
CA THR A 171 11.31 1.55 3.02
C THR A 171 12.80 1.43 3.35
N GLY A 172 13.62 1.02 2.39
CA GLY A 172 15.04 0.85 2.62
C GLY A 172 15.41 -0.40 3.44
N GLY A 173 14.53 -1.40 3.47
CA GLY A 173 14.81 -2.71 4.07
C GLY A 173 13.96 -3.09 5.27
N GLU A 174 12.98 -2.29 5.66
CA GLU A 174 12.09 -2.62 6.77
C GLU A 174 11.27 -3.89 6.49
N VAL A 175 11.03 -4.66 7.53
CA VAL A 175 10.22 -5.90 7.46
C VAL A 175 8.76 -5.56 7.69
N TRP A 176 7.93 -5.76 6.66
CA TRP A 176 6.51 -5.41 6.62
C TRP A 176 5.68 -5.91 7.81
N THR A 177 5.98 -7.11 8.31
CA THR A 177 5.26 -7.74 9.43
C THR A 177 5.85 -7.42 10.81
N ASN A 178 6.85 -6.54 10.90
CA ASN A 178 7.45 -6.17 12.18
C ASN A 178 6.45 -5.39 13.04
N PRO A 179 6.06 -5.89 14.22
CA PRO A 179 5.07 -5.24 15.09
C PRO A 179 5.45 -3.82 15.54
N VAL A 180 6.73 -3.51 15.55
CA VAL A 180 7.24 -2.17 15.94
C VAL A 180 6.77 -1.05 14.99
N LEU A 181 6.33 -1.43 13.77
CA LEU A 181 5.86 -0.47 12.75
C LEU A 181 4.38 -0.07 12.93
N TYR A 182 3.70 -0.69 13.91
CA TYR A 182 2.25 -0.55 14.05
C TYR A 182 1.81 -0.25 15.48
#